data_569b7f30b7d7c301e80edbbb1ea02a52
#
_entry.id   569b7f30b7d7c301e80edbbb1ea02a52
#
_cell.length_a   1.000
_cell.length_b   1.000
_cell.length_c   1.000
_cell.angle_alpha   90.00
_cell.angle_beta   90.00
_cell.angle_gamma   90.00
#
_symmetry.space_group_name_H-M   'P 1'
#
loop_
_entity.id
_entity.type
_entity.pdbx_description
1 polymer ?
#
loop_
_entity_poly.entity_id
_entity_poly.type
_entity_poly.pdbx_seq_one_letter_code
_entity_poly.pdbx_strand_id
1 'polypeptide(L)'
;MRKWLIGLLMILGLCAGFAQAETYVVAVDGTGDFQTLTEAAAASSAGDTILLRAGVYGEQETFPIVLDHAVTIEGEDGAVLDSPRFKTMASVTADGVTLRNIRFQVRKWGIVADVSRAMTVEDCEFVLGDEECRTSSTAIWLRGMKECAIRRCTFRQVGIC
;
A
#
# COMPACT_ATOMS: atom_id res chain seq x y z
N MET A 1 35.39 58.33 18.77
CA MET A 1 34.34 57.40 19.20
C MET A 1 33.70 56.83 17.93
N ARG A 2 34.11 55.62 17.51
CA ARG A 2 33.61 54.94 16.31
C ARG A 2 32.86 53.72 16.78
N LYS A 3 31.52 53.75 16.64
CA LYS A 3 30.63 52.62 16.94
C LYS A 3 30.69 51.60 15.78
N TRP A 4 31.18 50.43 16.04
CA TRP A 4 31.15 49.30 15.12
C TRP A 4 29.79 48.60 15.29
N LEU A 5 28.93 48.70 14.28
CA LEU A 5 27.72 47.92 14.12
C LEU A 5 28.11 46.59 13.48
N ILE A 6 28.12 45.52 14.29
CA ILE A 6 28.26 44.15 13.79
C ILE A 6 26.89 43.71 13.32
N GLY A 7 26.70 43.72 11.98
CA GLY A 7 25.51 43.13 11.37
C GLY A 7 25.56 41.61 11.47
N LEU A 8 24.69 41.05 12.31
CA LEU A 8 24.45 39.62 12.40
C LEU A 8 23.69 39.16 11.14
N LEU A 9 24.42 38.65 10.17
CA LEU A 9 23.84 38.03 8.98
C LEU A 9 23.26 36.65 9.39
N MET A 10 21.95 36.59 9.66
CA MET A 10 21.22 35.32 9.78
C MET A 10 21.16 34.66 8.41
N ILE A 11 22.06 33.71 8.16
CA ILE A 11 21.93 32.79 7.05
C ILE A 11 20.82 31.81 7.41
N LEU A 12 19.60 32.08 6.92
CA LEU A 12 18.55 31.06 6.87
C LEU A 12 19.02 30.00 5.86
N GLY A 13 19.64 28.95 6.38
CA GLY A 13 19.90 27.73 5.63
C GLY A 13 18.56 27.09 5.29
N LEU A 14 18.11 27.27 4.06
CA LEU A 14 17.01 26.51 3.47
C LEU A 14 17.52 25.08 3.28
N CYS A 15 17.43 24.24 4.33
CA CYS A 15 17.56 22.80 4.18
C CYS A 15 16.36 22.34 3.37
N ALA A 16 16.48 22.31 2.05
CA ALA A 16 15.65 21.47 1.21
C ALA A 16 16.00 20.03 1.61
N GLY A 17 15.31 19.50 2.62
CA GLY A 17 15.36 18.08 2.98
C GLY A 17 14.86 17.32 1.75
N PHE A 18 15.76 16.65 1.05
CA PHE A 18 15.34 15.57 0.16
C PHE A 18 14.67 14.55 1.07
N ALA A 19 13.35 14.39 0.92
CA ALA A 19 12.64 13.29 1.56
C ALA A 19 13.30 12.01 1.04
N GLN A 20 14.06 11.35 1.89
CA GLN A 20 14.65 10.05 1.59
C GLN A 20 13.53 9.03 1.74
N ALA A 21 13.38 8.14 0.77
CA ALA A 21 12.41 7.05 0.87
C ALA A 21 12.71 6.20 2.09
N GLU A 22 11.74 6.02 2.96
CA GLU A 22 11.83 5.21 4.16
C GLU A 22 11.24 3.83 3.93
N THR A 23 11.65 2.87 4.74
CA THR A 23 11.07 1.53 4.76
C THR A 23 10.48 1.24 6.12
N TYR A 24 9.19 1.01 6.16
CA TYR A 24 8.45 0.62 7.35
C TYR A 24 8.18 -0.88 7.35
N VAL A 25 8.50 -1.53 8.45
CA VAL A 25 8.25 -2.97 8.63
C VAL A 25 6.95 -3.16 9.38
N VAL A 26 6.02 -3.92 8.78
CA VAL A 26 4.76 -4.30 9.41
C VAL A 26 4.83 -5.76 9.82
N ALA A 27 4.51 -6.06 11.07
CA ALA A 27 4.49 -7.41 11.59
C ALA A 27 3.34 -7.59 12.58
N VAL A 28 2.46 -8.57 12.31
CA VAL A 28 1.27 -8.84 13.13
C VAL A 28 1.58 -9.22 14.58
N ASP A 29 2.80 -9.71 14.84
CA ASP A 29 3.29 -10.07 16.18
C ASP A 29 3.86 -8.88 16.98
N GLY A 30 3.87 -7.67 16.39
CA GLY A 30 4.38 -6.45 17.02
C GLY A 30 5.90 -6.30 17.00
N THR A 31 6.62 -7.09 16.22
CA THR A 31 8.10 -7.00 16.09
C THR A 31 8.54 -6.02 15.00
N GLY A 32 7.59 -5.42 14.25
CA GLY A 32 7.82 -4.38 13.25
C GLY A 32 7.64 -2.98 13.80
N ASP A 33 7.72 -1.99 12.92
CA ASP A 33 7.44 -0.59 13.23
C ASP A 33 5.94 -0.37 13.46
N PHE A 34 5.10 -1.17 12.75
CA PHE A 34 3.65 -1.18 12.87
C PHE A 34 3.11 -2.62 12.96
N GLN A 35 1.94 -2.78 13.54
CA GLN A 35 1.24 -4.06 13.58
C GLN A 35 0.25 -4.23 12.42
N THR A 36 -0.21 -3.13 11.84
CA THR A 36 -1.19 -3.12 10.76
C THR A 36 -0.67 -2.38 9.52
N LEU A 37 -1.07 -2.84 8.36
CA LEU A 37 -0.79 -2.16 7.10
C LEU A 37 -1.53 -0.82 7.03
N THR A 38 -2.72 -0.73 7.64
CA THR A 38 -3.50 0.50 7.74
C THR A 38 -2.72 1.62 8.43
N GLU A 39 -2.07 1.33 9.57
CA GLU A 39 -1.26 2.31 10.29
C GLU A 39 -0.02 2.71 9.50
N ALA A 40 0.69 1.73 8.90
CA ALA A 40 1.86 1.99 8.08
C ALA A 40 1.53 2.85 6.86
N ALA A 41 0.43 2.54 6.16
CA ALA A 41 -0.03 3.33 5.01
C ALA A 41 -0.37 4.77 5.39
N ALA A 42 -0.99 4.99 6.56
CA ALA A 42 -1.31 6.33 7.05
C ALA A 42 -0.08 7.13 7.50
N ALA A 43 0.98 6.45 7.94
CA ALA A 43 2.23 7.08 8.39
C ALA A 43 3.23 7.33 7.25
N SER A 44 3.14 6.57 6.14
CA SER A 44 4.07 6.67 5.03
C SER A 44 3.87 7.91 4.18
N SER A 45 4.89 8.23 3.41
CA SER A 45 4.94 9.34 2.46
C SER A 45 5.20 8.82 1.04
N ALA A 46 5.03 9.69 0.04
CA ALA A 46 5.28 9.32 -1.34
C ALA A 46 6.75 8.89 -1.57
N GLY A 47 6.92 7.71 -2.13
CA GLY A 47 8.21 7.09 -2.39
C GLY A 47 8.63 6.05 -1.35
N ASP A 48 7.94 5.95 -0.22
CA ASP A 48 8.26 5.00 0.84
C ASP A 48 7.92 3.56 0.44
N THR A 49 8.51 2.63 1.19
CA THR A 49 8.25 1.20 1.07
C THR A 49 7.68 0.67 2.39
N ILE A 50 6.63 -0.13 2.31
CA ILE A 50 6.05 -0.87 3.43
C ILE A 50 6.33 -2.35 3.21
N LEU A 51 7.12 -2.95 4.10
CA LEU A 51 7.47 -4.36 4.07
C LEU A 51 6.56 -5.13 5.02
N LEU A 52 5.73 -6.00 4.46
CA LEU A 52 4.87 -6.91 5.25
C LEU A 52 5.64 -8.18 5.57
N ARG A 53 5.90 -8.46 6.83
CA ARG A 53 6.43 -9.77 7.24
C ARG A 53 5.41 -10.88 7.01
N ALA A 54 5.90 -12.11 7.00
CA ALA A 54 5.03 -13.27 6.93
C ALA A 54 3.97 -13.25 8.04
N GLY A 55 2.70 -13.39 7.67
CA GLY A 55 1.57 -13.33 8.60
C GLY A 55 0.24 -13.07 7.91
N VAL A 56 -0.86 -13.16 8.67
CA VAL A 56 -2.21 -12.88 8.17
C VAL A 56 -2.69 -11.54 8.71
N TYR A 57 -2.85 -10.59 7.81
CA TYR A 57 -3.31 -9.23 8.07
C TYR A 57 -4.82 -9.15 7.79
N GLY A 58 -5.62 -9.06 8.82
CA GLY A 58 -7.08 -9.14 8.69
C GLY A 58 -7.84 -8.54 9.85
N GLU A 59 -7.91 -9.23 10.98
CA GLU A 59 -8.81 -8.85 12.10
C GLU A 59 -8.49 -7.47 12.70
N GLN A 60 -7.23 -7.07 12.70
CA GLN A 60 -6.78 -5.78 13.25
C GLN A 60 -6.75 -4.66 12.22
N GLU A 61 -6.93 -5.00 10.94
CA GLU A 61 -6.91 -4.02 9.85
C GLU A 61 -8.20 -3.22 9.75
N THR A 62 -8.08 -1.96 9.36
CA THR A 62 -9.22 -1.14 8.96
C THR A 62 -9.37 -1.16 7.44
N PHE A 63 -10.39 -1.82 6.94
CA PHE A 63 -10.65 -1.90 5.50
C PHE A 63 -11.67 -0.85 5.01
N PRO A 64 -11.50 -0.29 3.80
CA PRO A 64 -10.36 -0.54 2.90
C PRO A 64 -9.07 0.10 3.39
N ILE A 65 -7.93 -0.56 3.12
CA ILE A 65 -6.64 0.10 3.25
C ILE A 65 -6.55 1.17 2.17
N VAL A 66 -6.36 2.42 2.55
CA VAL A 66 -6.36 3.56 1.63
C VAL A 66 -4.93 3.85 1.18
N LEU A 67 -4.72 3.87 -0.16
CA LEU A 67 -3.44 4.19 -0.79
C LEU A 67 -3.64 5.45 -1.64
N ASP A 68 -3.42 6.60 -1.02
CA ASP A 68 -3.66 7.93 -1.58
C ASP A 68 -2.38 8.68 -1.97
N HIS A 69 -1.24 8.04 -1.86
CA HIS A 69 0.07 8.51 -2.32
C HIS A 69 0.90 7.36 -2.92
N ALA A 70 1.96 7.70 -3.67
CA ALA A 70 2.83 6.72 -4.29
C ALA A 70 3.60 5.93 -3.22
N VAL A 71 3.29 4.67 -3.03
CA VAL A 71 3.92 3.79 -2.05
C VAL A 71 4.14 2.41 -2.63
N THR A 72 5.23 1.76 -2.22
CA THR A 72 5.47 0.35 -2.53
C THR A 72 5.10 -0.50 -1.33
N ILE A 73 4.20 -1.46 -1.52
CA ILE A 73 3.89 -2.48 -0.51
C ILE A 73 4.46 -3.81 -1.00
N GLU A 74 5.38 -4.36 -0.23
CA GLU A 74 6.08 -5.60 -0.53
C GLU A 74 5.85 -6.62 0.58
N GLY A 75 5.38 -7.82 0.23
CA GLY A 75 5.22 -8.91 1.19
C GLY A 75 6.45 -9.81 1.22
N GLU A 76 6.81 -10.29 2.40
CA GLU A 76 7.63 -11.51 2.51
C GLU A 76 6.82 -12.74 2.11
N ASP A 77 7.50 -13.85 1.83
CA ASP A 77 6.83 -15.13 1.57
C ASP A 77 5.92 -15.50 2.74
N GLY A 78 4.64 -15.65 2.47
CA GLY A 78 3.62 -15.89 3.49
C GLY A 78 2.90 -14.65 4.03
N ALA A 79 3.12 -13.47 3.45
CA ALA A 79 2.29 -12.30 3.74
C ALA A 79 0.92 -12.45 3.09
N VAL A 80 -0.14 -12.46 3.90
CA VAL A 80 -1.53 -12.68 3.48
C VAL A 80 -2.41 -11.54 3.95
N LEU A 81 -3.12 -10.89 3.01
CA LEU A 81 -4.21 -9.97 3.32
C LEU A 81 -5.54 -10.72 3.27
N ASP A 82 -6.28 -10.71 4.38
CA ASP A 82 -7.56 -11.40 4.53
C ASP A 82 -8.63 -10.44 5.06
N SER A 83 -9.42 -9.86 4.15
CA SER A 83 -10.47 -8.92 4.55
C SER A 83 -11.74 -9.64 5.03
N PRO A 84 -12.50 -9.03 5.96
CA PRO A 84 -13.85 -9.50 6.30
C PRO A 84 -14.77 -9.54 5.07
N ARG A 85 -15.82 -10.34 5.15
CA ARG A 85 -16.83 -10.43 4.08
C ARG A 85 -17.37 -9.04 3.69
N PHE A 86 -17.64 -8.86 2.40
CA PHE A 86 -18.22 -7.66 1.80
C PHE A 86 -17.40 -6.37 1.92
N LYS A 87 -16.14 -6.45 2.32
CA LYS A 87 -15.25 -5.30 2.33
C LYS A 87 -14.36 -5.26 1.08
N THR A 88 -13.94 -4.06 0.71
CA THR A 88 -12.83 -3.82 -0.21
C THR A 88 -11.53 -3.94 0.58
N MET A 89 -10.54 -4.65 0.05
CA MET A 89 -9.26 -4.83 0.74
C MET A 89 -8.38 -3.58 0.63
N ALA A 90 -8.16 -3.11 -0.59
CA ALA A 90 -7.37 -1.91 -0.84
C ALA A 90 -8.11 -0.96 -1.78
N SER A 91 -8.07 0.34 -1.46
CA SER A 91 -8.56 1.43 -2.31
C SER A 91 -7.37 2.27 -2.76
N VAL A 92 -7.12 2.29 -4.07
CA VAL A 92 -6.00 3.02 -4.68
C VAL A 92 -6.54 4.23 -5.41
N THR A 93 -6.13 5.42 -4.97
CA THR A 93 -6.52 6.70 -5.58
C THR A 93 -5.31 7.52 -6.03
N ALA A 94 -4.10 7.06 -5.74
CA ALA A 94 -2.85 7.73 -6.10
C ALA A 94 -2.18 7.12 -7.31
N ASP A 95 -1.34 7.91 -7.96
CA ASP A 95 -0.41 7.47 -9.00
C ASP A 95 0.79 6.75 -8.40
N GLY A 96 1.38 5.80 -9.13
CA GLY A 96 2.66 5.18 -8.79
C GLY A 96 2.62 4.15 -7.65
N VAL A 97 1.45 3.66 -7.26
CA VAL A 97 1.35 2.60 -6.24
C VAL A 97 1.86 1.28 -6.80
N THR A 98 2.69 0.59 -6.02
CA THR A 98 3.21 -0.74 -6.34
C THR A 98 2.84 -1.73 -5.24
N LEU A 99 2.26 -2.86 -5.64
CA LEU A 99 1.93 -3.99 -4.76
C LEU A 99 2.66 -5.22 -5.28
N ARG A 100 3.47 -5.88 -4.44
CA ARG A 100 4.19 -7.08 -4.86
C ARG A 100 4.32 -8.13 -3.77
N ASN A 101 4.40 -9.39 -4.21
CA ASN A 101 4.59 -10.57 -3.37
C ASN A 101 3.58 -10.68 -2.21
N ILE A 102 2.31 -10.41 -2.48
CA ILE A 102 1.23 -10.45 -1.48
C ILE A 102 0.18 -11.46 -1.93
N ARG A 103 -0.29 -12.27 -0.98
CA ARG A 103 -1.46 -13.13 -1.17
C ARG A 103 -2.72 -12.43 -0.66
N PHE A 104 -3.70 -12.24 -1.55
CA PHE A 104 -5.00 -11.64 -1.23
C PHE A 104 -6.07 -12.73 -1.12
N GLN A 105 -6.66 -12.90 0.06
CA GLN A 105 -7.86 -13.74 0.24
C GLN A 105 -9.11 -12.91 -0.01
N VAL A 106 -9.57 -12.90 -1.26
CA VAL A 106 -10.65 -12.02 -1.73
C VAL A 106 -12.01 -12.59 -1.39
N ARG A 107 -12.84 -11.84 -0.63
CA ARG A 107 -14.22 -12.24 -0.31
C ARG A 107 -15.29 -11.44 -1.04
N LYS A 108 -14.94 -10.24 -1.53
CA LYS A 108 -15.82 -9.41 -2.36
C LYS A 108 -15.01 -8.59 -3.35
N TRP A 109 -14.24 -7.65 -2.86
CA TRP A 109 -13.40 -6.76 -3.65
C TRP A 109 -11.98 -6.85 -3.13
N GLY A 110 -11.04 -7.21 -3.98
CA GLY A 110 -9.62 -7.17 -3.64
C GLY A 110 -9.11 -5.72 -3.71
N ILE A 111 -8.52 -5.34 -4.84
CA ILE A 111 -8.03 -3.99 -5.09
C ILE A 111 -9.06 -3.23 -5.93
N VAL A 112 -9.49 -2.08 -5.45
CA VAL A 112 -10.29 -1.12 -6.22
C VAL A 112 -9.41 0.10 -6.51
N ALA A 113 -9.09 0.31 -7.78
CA ALA A 113 -8.28 1.42 -8.22
C ALA A 113 -9.09 2.36 -9.11
N ASP A 114 -9.08 3.65 -8.78
CA ASP A 114 -9.91 4.66 -9.42
C ASP A 114 -9.06 5.84 -9.88
N VAL A 115 -9.10 6.14 -11.19
CA VAL A 115 -8.48 7.32 -11.82
C VAL A 115 -7.01 7.53 -11.47
N SER A 116 -6.19 6.47 -11.38
CA SER A 116 -4.77 6.58 -11.11
C SER A 116 -3.90 6.17 -12.31
N ARG A 117 -2.60 6.51 -12.27
CA ARG A 117 -1.61 6.19 -13.29
C ARG A 117 -0.47 5.38 -12.72
N ALA A 118 0.15 4.58 -13.59
CA ALA A 118 1.37 3.84 -13.27
C ALA A 118 1.27 2.92 -12.03
N MET A 119 0.07 2.36 -11.78
CA MET A 119 -0.09 1.33 -10.75
C MET A 119 0.56 0.03 -11.22
N THR A 120 1.30 -0.63 -10.35
CA THR A 120 1.91 -1.93 -10.61
C THR A 120 1.45 -2.96 -9.58
N VAL A 121 1.01 -4.13 -10.07
CA VAL A 121 0.72 -5.31 -9.24
C VAL A 121 1.54 -6.46 -9.80
N GLU A 122 2.47 -6.98 -9.00
CA GLU A 122 3.36 -8.03 -9.48
C GLU A 122 3.62 -9.12 -8.42
N ASP A 123 3.83 -10.35 -8.91
CA ASP A 123 4.10 -11.51 -8.07
C ASP A 123 3.03 -11.75 -6.98
N CYS A 124 1.80 -11.30 -7.21
CA CYS A 124 0.70 -11.42 -6.26
C CYS A 124 -0.18 -12.64 -6.56
N GLU A 125 -0.75 -13.21 -5.51
CA GLU A 125 -1.73 -14.28 -5.62
C GLU A 125 -3.10 -13.79 -5.12
N PHE A 126 -4.13 -13.92 -5.95
CA PHE A 126 -5.51 -13.61 -5.60
C PHE A 126 -6.30 -14.91 -5.55
N VAL A 127 -6.79 -15.25 -4.35
CA VAL A 127 -7.58 -16.45 -4.14
C VAL A 127 -8.94 -16.10 -3.55
N LEU A 128 -9.95 -16.91 -3.86
CA LEU A 128 -11.24 -16.79 -3.22
C LEU A 128 -11.09 -17.16 -1.73
N GLY A 129 -11.44 -16.23 -0.83
CA GLY A 129 -11.32 -16.42 0.62
C GLY A 129 -12.45 -17.25 1.21
N ASP A 130 -13.58 -17.42 0.48
CA ASP A 130 -14.75 -18.16 0.95
C ASP A 130 -15.58 -18.67 -0.23
N GLU A 131 -15.96 -19.94 -0.22
CA GLU A 131 -16.76 -20.55 -1.29
C GLU A 131 -18.16 -19.92 -1.45
N GLU A 132 -18.72 -19.36 -0.41
CA GLU A 132 -19.99 -18.65 -0.47
C GLU A 132 -19.93 -17.35 -1.30
N CYS A 133 -18.72 -16.82 -1.54
CA CYS A 133 -18.52 -15.60 -2.32
C CYS A 133 -18.28 -15.83 -3.82
N ARG A 134 -18.43 -17.06 -4.33
CA ARG A 134 -18.10 -17.47 -5.72
C ARG A 134 -18.72 -16.63 -6.83
N THR A 135 -19.90 -16.05 -6.60
CA THR A 135 -20.69 -15.44 -7.68
C THR A 135 -20.36 -13.97 -7.95
N SER A 136 -19.52 -13.31 -7.12
CA SER A 136 -19.32 -11.87 -7.23
C SER A 136 -18.00 -11.33 -6.67
N SER A 137 -16.98 -12.18 -6.56
CA SER A 137 -15.68 -11.71 -6.05
C SER A 137 -14.79 -11.23 -7.18
N THR A 138 -14.29 -10.02 -7.05
CA THR A 138 -13.39 -9.37 -8.00
C THR A 138 -12.04 -9.12 -7.36
N ALA A 139 -10.98 -9.69 -7.94
CA ALA A 139 -9.62 -9.51 -7.44
C ALA A 139 -9.15 -8.08 -7.62
N ILE A 140 -9.32 -7.53 -8.81
CA ILE A 140 -8.88 -6.18 -9.16
C ILE A 140 -9.97 -5.52 -10.01
N TRP A 141 -10.41 -4.35 -9.57
CA TRP A 141 -11.31 -3.49 -10.32
C TRP A 141 -10.60 -2.19 -10.66
N LEU A 142 -10.44 -1.93 -11.95
CA LEU A 142 -9.74 -0.77 -12.50
C LEU A 142 -10.72 0.16 -13.19
N ARG A 143 -10.79 1.41 -12.76
CA ARG A 143 -11.62 2.43 -13.40
C ARG A 143 -10.79 3.65 -13.79
N GLY A 144 -10.84 4.03 -15.08
CA GLY A 144 -10.14 5.22 -15.56
C GLY A 144 -8.61 5.17 -15.44
N MET A 145 -8.05 3.98 -15.31
CA MET A 145 -6.61 3.74 -15.13
C MET A 145 -5.82 4.01 -16.42
N LYS A 146 -4.59 4.49 -16.26
CA LYS A 146 -3.60 4.61 -17.33
C LYS A 146 -2.28 3.99 -16.90
N GLU A 147 -1.60 3.32 -17.85
CA GLU A 147 -0.26 2.73 -17.62
C GLU A 147 -0.22 1.75 -16.45
N CYS A 148 -1.30 1.00 -16.23
CA CYS A 148 -1.36 -0.03 -15.20
C CYS A 148 -0.66 -1.30 -15.67
N ALA A 149 0.13 -1.92 -14.79
CA ALA A 149 0.82 -3.18 -15.06
C ALA A 149 0.43 -4.25 -14.05
N ILE A 150 -0.08 -5.38 -14.55
CA ILE A 150 -0.32 -6.59 -13.75
C ILE A 150 0.62 -7.67 -14.30
N ARG A 151 1.57 -8.14 -13.48
CA ARG A 151 2.64 -9.04 -13.94
C ARG A 151 2.80 -10.21 -13.00
N ARG A 152 2.98 -11.41 -13.55
CA ARG A 152 3.26 -12.64 -12.81
C ARG A 152 2.29 -12.91 -11.65
N CYS A 153 1.05 -12.45 -11.79
CA CYS A 153 0.01 -12.66 -10.79
C CYS A 153 -0.78 -13.93 -11.07
N THR A 154 -1.22 -14.58 -10.02
CA THR A 154 -2.09 -15.76 -10.09
C THR A 154 -3.49 -15.42 -9.59
N PHE A 155 -4.52 -15.83 -10.34
CA PHE A 155 -5.92 -15.60 -9.99
C PHE A 155 -6.64 -16.94 -9.89
N ARG A 156 -7.18 -17.24 -8.71
CA ARG A 156 -7.89 -18.50 -8.47
C ARG A 156 -9.32 -18.22 -8.01
N GLN A 157 -10.28 -18.59 -8.83
CA GLN A 157 -11.73 -18.46 -8.58
C GLN A 157 -12.22 -17.01 -8.35
N VAL A 158 -11.47 -16.02 -8.82
CA VAL A 158 -11.77 -14.59 -8.76
C VAL A 158 -11.69 -13.96 -10.14
N GLY A 159 -12.42 -12.86 -10.37
CA GLY A 159 -12.45 -12.13 -11.63
C GLY A 159 -11.55 -10.89 -11.63
N ILE A 160 -11.27 -10.39 -12.84
CA ILE A 160 -10.69 -9.06 -13.09
C ILE A 160 -11.72 -8.25 -13.88
N CYS A 161 -11.97 -7.01 -13.51
CA CYS A 161 -12.86 -6.08 -14.17
C CYS A 161 -12.20 -4.71 -14.40
#